data_40d8fdca4fc98206f62149540ed0fbad
#
_entry.id   40d8fdca4fc98206f62149540ed0fbad
#
_cell.length_a   1.000
_cell.length_b   1.000
_cell.length_c   1.000
_cell.angle_alpha   90.00
_cell.angle_beta   90.00
_cell.angle_gamma   90.00
#
_symmetry.space_group_name_H-M   'P 1'
#
loop_
_entity.id
_entity.type
_entity.pdbx_description
1 polymer ?
#
loop_
_entity_poly.entity_id
_entity_poly.type
_entity_poly.pdbx_seq_one_letter_code
_entity_poly.pdbx_strand_id
1 'polypeptide(L)'
;MPSPSKDRQPIRAGDVLHPVHPGEVLAEEFLGPLGLSQNRAALAMRVPARRVNEIVHGKRSVTADTALRLARYFGTTPEFWVNLQAHYDLEVARDASGARIASEVMTLGEAA
;
A
#
# COMPACT_ATOMS: atom_id res chain seq x y z
N MET A 1 21.02 15.61 -10.33
CA MET A 1 19.82 14.86 -10.58
C MET A 1 18.74 15.13 -9.53
N PRO A 2 17.59 15.54 -9.95
CA PRO A 2 16.54 15.82 -8.97
C PRO A 2 16.06 14.52 -8.32
N SER A 3 15.78 14.60 -7.05
CA SER A 3 15.15 13.48 -6.36
C SER A 3 13.69 13.36 -6.82
N PRO A 4 13.09 12.17 -6.73
CA PRO A 4 11.69 12.01 -7.13
C PRO A 4 10.75 12.97 -6.41
N SER A 5 11.05 13.31 -5.17
CA SER A 5 10.22 14.24 -4.41
C SER A 5 10.20 15.65 -4.97
N LYS A 6 11.25 16.05 -5.69
CA LYS A 6 11.31 17.36 -6.31
C LYS A 6 10.36 17.49 -7.50
N ASP A 7 10.08 16.38 -8.14
CA ASP A 7 9.23 16.36 -9.31
C ASP A 7 7.75 16.20 -8.97
N ARG A 8 7.46 15.93 -7.71
CA ARG A 8 6.08 15.75 -7.25
C ARG A 8 5.46 17.11 -7.00
N GLN A 9 4.34 17.32 -7.62
CA GLN A 9 3.54 18.49 -7.36
C GLN A 9 2.86 18.38 -5.99
N PRO A 10 2.72 19.49 -5.27
CA PRO A 10 1.92 19.46 -4.04
C PRO A 10 0.51 19.00 -4.35
N ILE A 11 -0.07 18.25 -3.43
CA ILE A 11 -1.46 17.84 -3.54
C ILE A 11 -2.34 19.06 -3.34
N ARG A 12 -3.24 19.30 -4.26
CA ARG A 12 -4.14 20.44 -4.22
C ARG A 12 -5.57 19.97 -4.01
N ALA A 13 -6.38 20.86 -3.44
CA ALA A 13 -7.81 20.60 -3.34
C ALA A 13 -8.36 20.39 -4.74
N GLY A 14 -9.10 19.31 -4.93
CA GLY A 14 -9.67 18.96 -6.22
C GLY A 14 -8.83 18.02 -7.07
N ASP A 15 -7.58 17.76 -6.70
CA ASP A 15 -6.77 16.77 -7.39
C ASP A 15 -7.36 15.39 -7.23
N VAL A 16 -7.35 14.62 -8.32
CA VAL A 16 -7.78 13.22 -8.28
C VAL A 16 -6.55 12.37 -7.91
N LEU A 17 -6.63 11.72 -6.76
CA LEU A 17 -5.56 10.87 -6.29
C LEU A 17 -5.96 9.40 -6.45
N HIS A 18 -5.07 8.61 -7.01
CA HIS A 18 -5.30 7.17 -7.02
C HIS A 18 -4.83 6.58 -5.68
N PRO A 19 -5.46 5.49 -5.24
CA PRO A 19 -5.01 4.81 -4.02
C PRO A 19 -3.58 4.29 -4.17
N VAL A 20 -2.77 4.44 -3.12
CA VAL A 20 -1.38 4.00 -3.13
C VAL A 20 -1.28 2.61 -2.53
N HIS A 21 -0.87 1.64 -3.34
CA HIS A 21 -0.68 0.27 -2.88
C HIS A 21 0.63 0.16 -2.09
N PRO A 22 0.67 -0.67 -1.03
CA PRO A 22 1.93 -0.88 -0.28
C PRO A 22 3.10 -1.29 -1.16
N GLY A 23 2.83 -1.94 -2.30
CA GLY A 23 3.86 -2.31 -3.25
C GLY A 23 4.59 -1.12 -3.87
N GLU A 24 3.91 0.00 -4.07
CA GLU A 24 4.55 1.22 -4.56
C GLU A 24 5.52 1.76 -3.51
N VAL A 25 5.10 1.74 -2.24
CA VAL A 25 5.95 2.18 -1.14
C VAL A 25 7.16 1.27 -1.03
N LEU A 26 6.95 -0.05 -1.12
CA LEU A 26 8.04 -1.02 -1.08
C LEU A 26 9.06 -0.75 -2.19
N ALA A 27 8.60 -0.55 -3.42
CA ALA A 27 9.47 -0.32 -4.56
C ALA A 27 10.18 1.02 -4.49
N GLU A 28 9.45 2.09 -4.22
CA GLU A 28 9.97 3.46 -4.34
C GLU A 28 10.70 3.95 -3.10
N GLU A 29 10.30 3.50 -1.93
CA GLU A 29 10.86 4.01 -0.68
C GLU A 29 11.88 3.06 -0.05
N PHE A 30 11.90 1.80 -0.46
CA PHE A 30 12.79 0.80 0.12
C PHE A 30 13.69 0.13 -0.91
N LEU A 31 13.14 -0.59 -1.86
CA LEU A 31 13.98 -1.33 -2.81
C LEU A 31 14.82 -0.40 -3.67
N GLY A 32 14.21 0.63 -4.24
CA GLY A 32 14.92 1.57 -5.10
C GLY A 32 16.06 2.28 -4.38
N PRO A 33 15.75 3.04 -3.31
CA PRO A 33 16.80 3.79 -2.59
C PRO A 33 17.91 2.93 -2.00
N LEU A 34 17.59 1.69 -1.60
CA LEU A 34 18.59 0.79 -1.02
C LEU A 34 19.33 -0.04 -2.06
N GLY A 35 18.95 0.10 -3.34
CA GLY A 35 19.59 -0.68 -4.41
C GLY A 35 19.35 -2.18 -4.28
N LEU A 36 18.20 -2.57 -3.72
CA LEU A 36 17.87 -3.97 -3.50
C LEU A 36 16.99 -4.51 -4.61
N SER A 37 17.35 -5.70 -5.12
CA SER A 37 16.49 -6.41 -6.06
C SER A 37 15.35 -7.09 -5.31
N GLN A 38 14.26 -7.36 -6.04
CA GLN A 38 13.14 -8.11 -5.48
C GLN A 38 13.60 -9.50 -5.01
N ASN A 39 14.46 -10.16 -5.79
CA ASN A 39 14.97 -11.49 -5.44
C ASN A 39 15.77 -11.46 -4.14
N ARG A 40 16.62 -10.46 -3.98
CA ARG A 40 17.42 -10.36 -2.77
C ARG A 40 16.55 -10.15 -1.53
N ALA A 41 15.57 -9.27 -1.64
CA ALA A 41 14.63 -9.05 -0.54
C ALA A 41 13.84 -10.31 -0.22
N ALA A 42 13.36 -11.00 -1.25
CA ALA A 42 12.59 -12.24 -1.08
C ALA A 42 13.40 -13.30 -0.35
N LEU A 43 14.67 -13.49 -0.74
CA LEU A 43 15.54 -14.44 -0.09
C LEU A 43 15.76 -14.09 1.38
N ALA A 44 16.00 -12.81 1.67
CA ALA A 44 16.23 -12.36 3.04
C ALA A 44 14.97 -12.54 3.91
N MET A 45 13.81 -12.33 3.35
CA MET A 45 12.54 -12.46 4.07
C MET A 45 11.98 -13.87 4.08
N ARG A 46 12.64 -14.80 3.37
CA ARG A 46 12.19 -16.19 3.27
C ARG A 46 10.79 -16.31 2.67
N VAL A 47 10.55 -15.56 1.62
CA VAL A 47 9.30 -15.64 0.85
C VAL A 47 9.64 -15.90 -0.61
N PRO A 48 8.70 -16.46 -1.39
CA PRO A 48 8.94 -16.64 -2.82
C PRO A 48 9.15 -15.29 -3.51
N ALA A 49 10.08 -15.24 -4.47
CA ALA A 49 10.31 -14.03 -5.25
C ALA A 49 9.03 -13.57 -5.95
N ARG A 50 8.19 -14.50 -6.37
CA ARG A 50 6.90 -14.20 -6.98
C ARG A 50 6.01 -13.36 -6.06
N ARG A 51 6.03 -13.64 -4.76
CA ARG A 51 5.22 -12.88 -3.80
C ARG A 51 5.65 -11.41 -3.78
N VAL A 52 6.95 -11.16 -3.71
CA VAL A 52 7.48 -9.78 -3.72
C VAL A 52 7.10 -9.10 -5.03
N ASN A 53 7.26 -9.78 -6.15
CA ASN A 53 6.92 -9.24 -7.46
C ASN A 53 5.43 -8.86 -7.54
N GLU A 54 4.56 -9.75 -7.07
CA GLU A 54 3.12 -9.48 -7.09
C GLU A 54 2.72 -8.32 -6.19
N ILE A 55 3.37 -8.20 -5.04
CA ILE A 55 3.12 -7.07 -4.13
C ILE A 55 3.56 -5.76 -4.78
N VAL A 56 4.77 -5.75 -5.36
CA VAL A 56 5.30 -4.55 -6.03
C VAL A 56 4.38 -4.08 -7.15
N HIS A 57 3.76 -5.01 -7.87
CA HIS A 57 2.85 -4.69 -8.96
C HIS A 57 1.40 -4.48 -8.52
N GLY A 58 1.13 -4.47 -7.23
CA GLY A 58 -0.22 -4.23 -6.71
C GLY A 58 -1.18 -5.39 -6.90
N LYS A 59 -0.65 -6.57 -7.21
CA LYS A 59 -1.48 -7.75 -7.51
C LYS A 59 -1.70 -8.65 -6.30
N ARG A 60 -1.04 -8.36 -5.19
CA ARG A 60 -1.15 -9.14 -3.97
C ARG A 60 -1.11 -8.21 -2.77
N SER A 61 -1.99 -8.46 -1.83
CA SER A 61 -2.04 -7.69 -0.58
C SER A 61 -0.90 -8.08 0.36
N VAL A 62 -0.50 -7.14 1.19
CA VAL A 62 0.41 -7.41 2.30
C VAL A 62 -0.41 -8.00 3.45
N THR A 63 -0.21 -9.28 3.71
CA THR A 63 -0.85 -9.96 4.84
C THR A 63 -0.08 -9.67 6.12
N ALA A 64 -0.65 -10.05 7.26
CA ALA A 64 0.02 -9.89 8.55
C ALA A 64 1.38 -10.61 8.57
N ASP A 65 1.45 -11.83 8.03
CA ASP A 65 2.70 -12.57 7.95
C ASP A 65 3.75 -11.81 7.15
N THR A 66 3.36 -11.32 5.97
CA THR A 66 4.29 -10.56 5.13
C THR A 66 4.69 -9.25 5.81
N ALA A 67 3.75 -8.59 6.50
CA ALA A 67 4.05 -7.36 7.24
C ALA A 67 5.12 -7.59 8.31
N LEU A 68 5.03 -8.71 9.02
CA LEU A 68 6.04 -9.07 10.02
C LEU A 68 7.42 -9.26 9.38
N ARG A 69 7.46 -9.90 8.22
CA ARG A 69 8.72 -10.14 7.52
C ARG A 69 9.31 -8.85 6.96
N LEU A 70 8.49 -8.00 6.36
CA LEU A 70 8.92 -6.69 5.88
C LEU A 70 9.45 -5.82 7.01
N ALA A 71 8.73 -5.79 8.13
CA ALA A 71 9.13 -5.01 9.29
C ALA A 71 10.48 -5.45 9.83
N ARG A 72 10.68 -6.75 9.94
CA ARG A 72 11.93 -7.32 10.44
C ARG A 72 13.10 -6.96 9.52
N TYR A 73 12.90 -7.13 8.22
CA TYR A 73 13.97 -6.93 7.24
C TYR A 73 14.34 -5.45 7.11
N PHE A 74 13.35 -4.57 6.99
CA PHE A 74 13.60 -3.15 6.76
C PHE A 74 13.69 -2.31 8.03
N GLY A 75 13.41 -2.88 9.18
CA GLY A 75 13.47 -2.12 10.43
C GLY A 75 12.30 -1.19 10.66
N THR A 76 11.16 -1.47 10.04
CA THR A 76 9.92 -0.74 10.27
C THR A 76 9.08 -1.48 11.28
N THR A 77 7.85 -1.01 11.52
CA THR A 77 6.88 -1.75 12.31
C THR A 77 5.97 -2.56 11.39
N PRO A 78 5.43 -3.69 11.87
CA PRO A 78 4.42 -4.41 11.07
C PRO A 78 3.18 -3.57 10.81
N GLU A 79 2.80 -2.74 11.78
CA GLU A 79 1.65 -1.84 11.68
C GLU A 79 1.78 -0.89 10.50
N PHE A 80 2.99 -0.42 10.22
CA PHE A 80 3.23 0.44 9.07
C PHE A 80 2.69 -0.20 7.79
N TRP A 81 3.03 -1.46 7.56
CA TRP A 81 2.64 -2.18 6.35
C TRP A 81 1.15 -2.54 6.34
N VAL A 82 0.64 -2.97 7.48
CA VAL A 82 -0.78 -3.32 7.61
C VAL A 82 -1.66 -2.10 7.42
N ASN A 83 -1.24 -0.96 7.96
CA ASN A 83 -1.99 0.28 7.82
C ASN A 83 -1.99 0.80 6.38
N LEU A 84 -0.87 0.65 5.66
CA LEU A 84 -0.82 1.00 4.25
C LEU A 84 -1.82 0.16 3.45
N GLN A 85 -1.87 -1.14 3.73
CA GLN A 85 -2.78 -2.05 3.04
C GLN A 85 -4.24 -1.71 3.35
N ALA A 86 -4.54 -1.49 4.62
CA ALA A 86 -5.90 -1.16 5.04
C ALA A 86 -6.38 0.15 4.41
N HIS A 87 -5.50 1.14 4.37
CA HIS A 87 -5.82 2.43 3.76
C HIS A 87 -6.10 2.28 2.27
N TYR A 88 -5.24 1.51 1.58
CA TYR A 88 -5.44 1.23 0.16
C TYR A 88 -6.78 0.52 -0.08
N ASP A 89 -7.05 -0.53 0.68
CA ASP A 89 -8.28 -1.31 0.51
C ASP A 89 -9.52 -0.43 0.73
N LEU A 90 -9.47 0.45 1.73
CA LEU A 90 -10.58 1.33 2.04
C LEU A 90 -10.80 2.37 0.93
N GLU A 91 -9.72 2.95 0.41
CA GLU A 91 -9.82 3.91 -0.69
C GLU A 91 -10.40 3.27 -1.95
N VAL A 92 -9.94 2.06 -2.28
CA VAL A 92 -10.48 1.33 -3.43
C VAL A 92 -11.97 1.05 -3.25
N ALA A 93 -12.36 0.63 -2.05
CA ALA A 93 -13.75 0.33 -1.75
C ALA A 93 -14.62 1.59 -1.82
N ARG A 94 -14.12 2.72 -1.32
CA ARG A 94 -14.84 3.98 -1.40
C ARG A 94 -15.07 4.40 -2.85
N ASP A 95 -14.03 4.31 -3.67
CA ASP A 95 -14.13 4.70 -5.07
C ASP A 95 -15.11 3.81 -5.83
N ALA A 96 -15.11 2.52 -5.53
CA ALA A 96 -15.96 1.57 -6.23
C ALA A 96 -17.40 1.56 -5.73
N SER A 97 -17.62 1.73 -4.44
CA SER A 97 -18.90 1.41 -3.81
C SER A 97 -19.37 2.42 -2.77
N GLY A 98 -18.58 3.45 -2.46
CA GLY A 98 -18.91 4.37 -1.37
C GLY A 98 -20.27 5.03 -1.50
N ALA A 99 -20.57 5.56 -2.68
CA ALA A 99 -21.83 6.25 -2.94
C ALA A 99 -23.02 5.29 -2.85
N ARG A 100 -22.85 4.08 -3.40
CA ARG A 100 -23.90 3.06 -3.36
C ARG A 100 -24.18 2.63 -1.91
N ILE A 101 -23.14 2.39 -1.15
CA ILE A 101 -23.29 1.99 0.25
C ILE A 101 -23.99 3.08 1.05
N ALA A 102 -23.62 4.35 0.81
CA ALA A 102 -24.26 5.47 1.48
C ALA A 102 -25.75 5.56 1.16
N SER A 103 -26.13 5.15 -0.04
CA SER A 103 -27.56 5.19 -0.44
C SER A 103 -28.33 3.96 0.04
N GLU A 104 -27.65 2.83 0.20
CA GLU A 104 -28.30 1.56 0.57
C GLU A 104 -28.36 1.33 2.08
N VAL A 105 -27.34 1.79 2.79
CA VAL A 105 -27.23 1.53 4.24
C VAL A 105 -27.78 2.73 5.00
N MET A 106 -28.84 2.49 5.76
CA MET A 106 -29.42 3.52 6.61
C MET A 106 -28.55 3.68 7.86
N THR A 107 -28.45 4.89 8.35
CA THR A 107 -27.86 5.11 9.68
C THR A 107 -28.81 4.54 10.74
N LEU A 108 -28.32 4.30 11.93
CA LEU A 108 -29.15 3.84 13.03
C LEU A 108 -30.28 4.82 13.34
N GLY A 109 -29.98 6.12 13.28
CA GLY A 109 -30.98 7.16 13.52
C GLY A 109 -32.07 7.16 12.45
N GLU A 110 -31.74 6.93 11.17
CA GLU A 110 -32.71 6.86 10.08
C GLU A 110 -33.57 5.60 10.17
N ALA A 111 -33.00 4.49 10.64
CA ALA A 111 -33.69 3.22 10.74
C ALA A 111 -34.61 3.10 11.95
N ALA A 112 -34.44 3.97 12.95
CA ALA A 112 -35.21 3.93 14.19
C ALA A 112 -36.68 4.28 13.99
#